data_3348066374a2fa02cde67aaece9af2ce
#
_entry.id   3348066374a2fa02cde67aaece9af2ce
#
_cell.length_a   1.000
_cell.length_b   1.000
_cell.length_c   1.000
_cell.angle_alpha   90.00
_cell.angle_beta   90.00
_cell.angle_gamma   90.00
#
_symmetry.space_group_name_H-M   'P 1'
#
loop_
_entity.id
_entity.type
_entity.pdbx_description
1 polymer ?
#
loop_
_entity_poly.entity_id
_entity_poly.type
_entity_poly.pdbx_seq_one_letter_code
_entity_poly.pdbx_strand_id
1 'polypeptide(L)'
;RQDALEVLARYHLKAQLPPAILQTLLATPETPKAGEALFASHQVVLVGSNQIAAQAALRQAEIEGFHPYLLGTDRTGEARQAALELCQVLRQARLEGQPVPRPACLAAGGETTVTLRGEGKGGRNQELALAAVSALSGLTEVLLVTLATDGEDGPTDAAGAVVTGET
;
A
#
# COMPACT_ATOMS: atom_id res chain seq x y z
N ARG A 1 10.24 -21.61 12.77
CA ARG A 1 9.33 -22.49 13.53
C ARG A 1 8.58 -21.72 14.61
N GLN A 2 9.29 -21.06 15.50
CA GLN A 2 8.65 -20.35 16.62
C GLN A 2 7.63 -19.31 16.13
N ASP A 3 8.03 -18.48 15.19
CA ASP A 3 7.16 -17.44 14.61
C ASP A 3 5.90 -18.03 13.97
N ALA A 4 6.04 -19.18 13.26
CA ALA A 4 4.90 -19.87 12.67
C ALA A 4 3.93 -20.41 13.74
N LEU A 5 4.46 -20.95 14.85
CA LEU A 5 3.63 -21.41 15.98
C LEU A 5 2.90 -20.25 16.66
N GLU A 6 3.53 -19.07 16.76
CA GLU A 6 2.92 -17.86 17.30
C GLU A 6 1.80 -17.34 16.40
N VAL A 7 1.99 -17.36 15.07
CA VAL A 7 0.93 -17.01 14.10
C VAL A 7 -0.27 -17.96 14.26
N LEU A 8 -0.02 -19.28 14.34
CA LEU A 8 -1.09 -20.27 14.54
C LEU A 8 -1.83 -20.07 15.88
N ALA A 9 -1.13 -19.64 16.91
CA ALA A 9 -1.74 -19.34 18.19
C ALA A 9 -2.57 -18.04 18.12
N ARG A 10 -2.03 -16.98 17.51
CA ARG A 10 -2.68 -15.67 17.35
C ARG A 10 -4.02 -15.78 16.62
N TYR A 11 -4.08 -16.60 15.58
CA TYR A 11 -5.28 -16.77 14.75
C TYR A 11 -6.12 -17.99 15.11
N HIS A 12 -5.80 -18.66 16.22
CA HIS A 12 -6.51 -19.87 16.71
C HIS A 12 -6.61 -21.00 15.67
N LEU A 13 -5.59 -21.16 14.83
CA LEU A 13 -5.60 -22.09 13.70
C LEU A 13 -5.10 -23.49 14.07
N LYS A 14 -4.48 -23.71 15.24
CA LYS A 14 -3.88 -25.01 15.62
C LYS A 14 -4.85 -26.18 15.52
N ALA A 15 -6.10 -26.00 15.95
CA ALA A 15 -7.12 -27.05 15.92
C ALA A 15 -7.68 -27.33 14.52
N GLN A 16 -7.42 -26.44 13.56
CA GLN A 16 -7.92 -26.55 12.19
C GLN A 16 -6.88 -27.19 11.25
N LEU A 17 -5.63 -27.33 11.72
CA LEU A 17 -4.57 -27.92 10.91
C LEU A 17 -4.66 -29.45 10.89
N PRO A 18 -4.39 -30.10 9.75
CA PRO A 18 -4.15 -31.52 9.69
C PRO A 18 -3.03 -31.92 10.67
N PRO A 19 -3.20 -33.00 11.45
CA PRO A 19 -2.21 -33.42 12.46
C PRO A 19 -0.78 -33.59 11.90
N ALA A 20 -0.66 -34.08 10.68
CA ALA A 20 0.64 -34.29 10.02
C ALA A 20 1.39 -32.96 9.81
N ILE A 21 0.69 -31.87 9.44
CA ILE A 21 1.30 -30.53 9.26
C ILE A 21 1.81 -30.01 10.61
N LEU A 22 1.01 -30.13 11.66
CA LEU A 22 1.40 -29.69 12.99
C LEU A 22 2.59 -30.48 13.53
N GLN A 23 2.60 -31.81 13.35
CA GLN A 23 3.71 -32.67 13.75
C GLN A 23 4.99 -32.30 13.01
N THR A 24 4.92 -32.10 11.68
CA THR A 24 6.08 -31.67 10.88
C THR A 24 6.60 -30.32 11.35
N LEU A 25 5.74 -29.36 11.60
CA LEU A 25 6.14 -28.05 12.09
C LEU A 25 6.82 -28.12 13.46
N LEU A 26 6.32 -28.98 14.37
CA LEU A 26 6.93 -29.18 15.70
C LEU A 26 8.28 -29.87 15.63
N ALA A 27 8.46 -30.80 14.69
CA ALA A 27 9.69 -31.60 14.51
C ALA A 27 10.77 -30.84 13.71
N THR A 28 10.38 -29.80 12.92
CA THR A 28 11.32 -29.06 12.08
C THR A 28 12.26 -28.20 12.96
N PRO A 29 13.57 -28.17 12.65
CA PRO A 29 14.51 -27.26 13.28
C PRO A 29 14.09 -25.79 13.14
N GLU A 30 14.56 -24.93 14.02
CA GLU A 30 14.36 -23.50 13.89
C GLU A 30 15.09 -22.95 12.65
N THR A 31 14.48 -22.02 11.96
CA THR A 31 15.14 -21.31 10.87
C THR A 31 16.19 -20.34 11.42
N PRO A 32 17.30 -20.12 10.70
CA PRO A 32 18.31 -19.14 11.09
C PRO A 32 17.68 -17.75 11.33
N LYS A 33 18.20 -17.04 12.31
CA LYS A 33 17.71 -15.70 12.69
C LYS A 33 18.74 -14.62 12.35
N ALA A 34 18.27 -13.39 12.24
CA ALA A 34 19.12 -12.24 12.02
C ALA A 34 20.23 -12.18 13.08
N GLY A 35 21.46 -11.90 12.65
CA GLY A 35 22.64 -11.84 13.54
C GLY A 35 23.37 -13.17 13.73
N GLU A 36 22.87 -14.30 13.23
CA GLU A 36 23.61 -15.56 13.26
C GLU A 36 24.83 -15.52 12.31
N ALA A 37 25.88 -16.25 12.69
CA ALA A 37 27.15 -16.30 11.94
C ALA A 37 26.99 -16.74 10.49
N LEU A 38 25.96 -17.53 10.16
CA LEU A 38 25.59 -17.91 8.81
C LEU A 38 25.42 -16.71 7.88
N PHE A 39 24.95 -15.56 8.39
CA PHE A 39 24.69 -14.36 7.59
C PHE A 39 25.85 -13.36 7.57
N ALA A 40 26.95 -13.62 8.30
CA ALA A 40 28.07 -12.69 8.44
C ALA A 40 28.76 -12.34 7.08
N SER A 41 28.69 -13.27 6.11
CA SER A 41 29.25 -13.08 4.76
C SER A 41 28.21 -12.71 3.70
N HIS A 42 26.96 -12.49 4.09
CA HIS A 42 25.88 -12.16 3.17
C HIS A 42 25.69 -10.65 3.08
N GLN A 43 25.53 -10.15 1.85
CA GLN A 43 25.13 -8.78 1.58
C GLN A 43 23.75 -8.76 0.97
N VAL A 44 22.84 -7.99 1.56
CA VAL A 44 21.52 -7.74 1.00
C VAL A 44 21.51 -6.32 0.42
N VAL A 45 21.25 -6.22 -0.87
CA VAL A 45 21.12 -4.94 -1.56
C VAL A 45 19.68 -4.75 -2.00
N LEU A 46 19.02 -3.72 -1.45
CA LEU A 46 17.66 -3.36 -1.83
C LEU A 46 17.71 -2.49 -3.11
N VAL A 47 17.38 -3.07 -4.24
CA VAL A 47 17.45 -2.40 -5.56
C VAL A 47 16.17 -1.67 -5.93
N GLY A 48 15.05 -1.99 -5.29
CA GLY A 48 13.75 -1.34 -5.49
C GLY A 48 12.86 -1.50 -4.27
N SER A 49 12.07 -0.49 -3.99
CA SER A 49 11.03 -0.53 -2.95
C SER A 49 9.99 0.54 -3.24
N ASN A 50 8.84 0.42 -2.59
CA ASN A 50 7.79 1.43 -2.61
C ASN A 50 8.33 2.83 -2.22
N GLN A 51 9.20 2.89 -1.21
CA GLN A 51 9.83 4.15 -0.80
C GLN A 51 10.75 4.73 -1.89
N ILE A 52 11.57 3.90 -2.54
CA ILE A 52 12.45 4.35 -3.63
C ILE A 52 11.61 4.88 -4.80
N ALA A 53 10.53 4.18 -5.16
CA ALA A 53 9.63 4.60 -6.22
C ALA A 53 8.94 5.94 -5.90
N ALA A 54 8.35 6.07 -4.69
CA ALA A 54 7.70 7.30 -4.26
C ALA A 54 8.67 8.50 -4.23
N GLN A 55 9.88 8.31 -3.72
CA GLN A 55 10.91 9.36 -3.72
C GLN A 55 11.35 9.74 -5.14
N ALA A 56 11.43 8.79 -6.07
CA ALA A 56 11.75 9.10 -7.46
C ALA A 56 10.64 9.92 -8.13
N ALA A 57 9.38 9.56 -7.91
CA ALA A 57 8.23 10.30 -8.41
C ALA A 57 8.19 11.75 -7.85
N LEU A 58 8.46 11.91 -6.55
CA LEU A 58 8.49 13.24 -5.92
C LEU A 58 9.64 14.11 -6.41
N ARG A 59 10.82 13.54 -6.67
CA ARG A 59 11.93 14.28 -7.30
C ARG A 59 11.57 14.74 -8.72
N GLN A 60 10.89 13.93 -9.49
CA GLN A 60 10.41 14.33 -10.80
C GLN A 60 9.36 15.44 -10.70
N ALA A 61 8.43 15.33 -9.76
CA ALA A 61 7.42 16.36 -9.51
C ALA A 61 8.07 17.72 -9.14
N GLU A 62 9.14 17.73 -8.36
CA GLU A 62 9.89 18.94 -8.02
C GLU A 62 10.53 19.58 -9.27
N ILE A 63 11.11 18.77 -10.17
CA ILE A 63 11.65 19.25 -11.46
C ILE A 63 10.54 19.88 -12.32
N GLU A 64 9.32 19.35 -12.27
CA GLU A 64 8.14 19.85 -12.96
C GLU A 64 7.52 21.11 -12.28
N GLY A 65 8.09 21.56 -11.16
CA GLY A 65 7.66 22.78 -10.46
C GLY A 65 6.59 22.57 -9.39
N PHE A 66 6.33 21.33 -8.98
CA PHE A 66 5.45 21.04 -7.85
C PHE A 66 6.20 21.07 -6.52
N HIS A 67 5.49 21.32 -5.44
CA HIS A 67 5.99 21.14 -4.07
C HIS A 67 5.74 19.69 -3.64
N PRO A 68 6.82 18.87 -3.51
CA PRO A 68 6.68 17.45 -3.22
C PRO A 68 6.43 17.19 -1.74
N TYR A 69 5.59 16.19 -1.42
CA TYR A 69 5.41 15.73 -0.04
C TYR A 69 5.13 14.23 0.03
N LEU A 70 5.87 13.52 0.87
CA LEU A 70 5.69 12.09 1.10
C LEU A 70 4.77 11.85 2.30
N LEU A 71 3.62 11.23 2.06
CA LEU A 71 2.64 10.87 3.09
C LEU A 71 2.94 9.55 3.82
N GLY A 72 4.01 8.87 3.42
CA GLY A 72 4.40 7.55 3.90
C GLY A 72 4.30 6.47 2.84
N THR A 73 4.93 5.31 3.09
CA THR A 73 5.02 4.20 2.15
C THR A 73 4.64 2.85 2.75
N ASP A 74 3.99 2.87 3.89
CA ASP A 74 3.66 1.71 4.72
C ASP A 74 2.15 1.61 5.03
N ARG A 75 1.31 2.25 4.20
CA ARG A 75 -0.15 2.20 4.39
C ARG A 75 -0.67 0.78 4.22
N THR A 76 -1.52 0.37 5.15
CA THR A 76 -2.20 -0.94 5.19
C THR A 76 -3.68 -0.75 5.50
N GLY A 77 -4.44 -1.85 5.56
CA GLY A 77 -5.87 -1.83 5.86
C GLY A 77 -6.76 -1.68 4.63
N GLU A 78 -8.01 -1.39 4.81
CA GLU A 78 -9.02 -1.33 3.75
C GLU A 78 -8.77 -0.16 2.78
N ALA A 79 -8.74 -0.46 1.48
CA ALA A 79 -8.46 0.50 0.42
C ALA A 79 -9.42 1.70 0.44
N ARG A 80 -10.71 1.46 0.67
CA ARG A 80 -11.72 2.52 0.77
C ARG A 80 -11.48 3.46 1.97
N GLN A 81 -10.97 2.94 3.08
CA GLN A 81 -10.65 3.76 4.25
C GLN A 81 -9.41 4.61 3.97
N ALA A 82 -8.36 4.01 3.40
CA ALA A 82 -7.17 4.73 2.98
C ALA A 82 -7.50 5.86 1.98
N ALA A 83 -8.46 5.64 1.07
CA ALA A 83 -8.93 6.66 0.15
C ALA A 83 -9.46 7.90 0.86
N LEU A 84 -10.31 7.72 1.88
CA LEU A 84 -10.90 8.84 2.62
C LEU A 84 -9.84 9.67 3.33
N GLU A 85 -8.85 9.02 3.93
CA GLU A 85 -7.72 9.68 4.59
C GLU A 85 -6.87 10.47 3.59
N LEU A 86 -6.54 9.90 2.43
CA LEU A 86 -5.79 10.56 1.37
C LEU A 86 -6.57 11.74 0.79
N CYS A 87 -7.88 11.59 0.56
CA CYS A 87 -8.74 12.66 0.08
C CYS A 87 -8.82 13.82 1.07
N GLN A 88 -8.82 13.55 2.38
CA GLN A 88 -8.78 14.60 3.39
C GLN A 88 -7.51 15.44 3.27
N VAL A 89 -6.34 14.81 3.15
CA VAL A 89 -5.07 15.53 2.98
C VAL A 89 -5.04 16.31 1.66
N LEU A 90 -5.56 15.70 0.58
CA LEU A 90 -5.63 16.32 -0.73
C LEU A 90 -6.54 17.58 -0.71
N ARG A 91 -7.65 17.53 0.02
CA ARG A 91 -8.52 18.69 0.26
C ARG A 91 -7.81 19.79 1.04
N GLN A 92 -7.06 19.46 2.07
CA GLN A 92 -6.24 20.42 2.83
C GLN A 92 -5.18 21.06 1.94
N ALA A 93 -4.48 20.27 1.13
CA ALA A 93 -3.50 20.80 0.19
C ALA A 93 -4.14 21.78 -0.81
N ARG A 94 -5.33 21.43 -1.34
CA ARG A 94 -6.04 22.29 -2.30
C ARG A 94 -6.60 23.57 -1.68
N LEU A 95 -7.19 23.50 -0.50
CA LEU A 95 -7.91 24.61 0.11
C LEU A 95 -7.01 25.50 0.99
N GLU A 96 -6.07 24.90 1.71
CA GLU A 96 -5.29 25.54 2.77
C GLU A 96 -3.79 25.65 2.44
N GLY A 97 -3.33 24.97 1.38
CA GLY A 97 -1.91 24.89 1.05
C GLY A 97 -1.10 24.08 2.07
N GLN A 98 -1.71 23.09 2.71
CA GLN A 98 -1.07 22.22 3.70
C GLN A 98 -1.13 20.76 3.24
N PRO A 99 -0.10 19.94 3.46
CA PRO A 99 1.16 20.21 4.19
C PRO A 99 2.21 21.02 3.41
N VAL A 100 2.00 21.24 2.12
CA VAL A 100 2.90 22.05 1.27
C VAL A 100 2.09 23.02 0.41
N PRO A 101 2.68 24.15 -0.03
CA PRO A 101 1.98 25.11 -0.88
C PRO A 101 1.67 24.53 -2.27
N ARG A 102 0.74 25.15 -2.98
CA ARG A 102 0.39 24.79 -4.36
C ARG A 102 1.37 25.41 -5.38
N PRO A 103 1.60 24.74 -6.51
CA PRO A 103 1.10 23.41 -6.89
C PRO A 103 1.77 22.30 -6.08
N ALA A 104 0.99 21.41 -5.50
CA ALA A 104 1.47 20.34 -4.62
C ALA A 104 1.44 18.97 -5.32
N CYS A 105 2.45 18.15 -5.09
CA CYS A 105 2.45 16.73 -5.44
C CYS A 105 2.63 15.88 -4.19
N LEU A 106 1.60 15.13 -3.83
CA LEU A 106 1.60 14.26 -2.66
C LEU A 106 1.76 12.82 -3.11
N ALA A 107 2.70 12.09 -2.55
CA ALA A 107 2.88 10.67 -2.81
C ALA A 107 2.59 9.85 -1.54
N ALA A 108 1.86 8.77 -1.71
CA ALA A 108 1.62 7.77 -0.68
C ALA A 108 1.85 6.39 -1.27
N GLY A 109 2.29 5.46 -0.44
CA GLY A 109 2.47 4.08 -0.84
C GLY A 109 2.08 3.11 0.27
N GLY A 110 2.01 1.84 -0.07
CA GLY A 110 1.64 0.78 0.86
C GLY A 110 0.99 -0.38 0.16
N GLU A 111 0.41 -1.27 0.93
CA GLU A 111 -0.34 -2.41 0.44
C GLU A 111 -1.66 -2.55 1.19
N THR A 112 -2.71 -1.94 0.62
CA THR A 112 -4.06 -2.02 1.17
C THR A 112 -4.75 -3.32 0.76
N THR A 113 -5.86 -3.63 1.42
CA THR A 113 -6.69 -4.81 1.18
C THR A 113 -8.09 -4.41 0.74
N VAL A 114 -8.82 -5.36 0.16
CA VAL A 114 -10.24 -5.21 -0.18
C VAL A 114 -11.01 -6.39 0.42
N THR A 115 -12.02 -6.10 1.21
CA THR A 115 -12.98 -7.11 1.65
C THR A 115 -14.00 -7.37 0.54
N LEU A 116 -13.88 -8.50 -0.14
CA LEU A 116 -14.80 -8.89 -1.21
C LEU A 116 -16.21 -9.13 -0.66
N ARG A 117 -17.20 -8.43 -1.23
CA ARG A 117 -18.63 -8.54 -0.84
C ARG A 117 -19.57 -8.85 -1.98
N GLY A 118 -19.06 -8.89 -3.20
CA GLY A 118 -19.83 -9.10 -4.43
C GLY A 118 -19.03 -9.84 -5.49
N GLU A 119 -19.61 -9.97 -6.66
CA GLU A 119 -19.03 -10.66 -7.83
C GLU A 119 -18.35 -9.69 -8.82
N GLY A 120 -18.22 -8.42 -8.47
CA GLY A 120 -17.56 -7.41 -9.28
C GLY A 120 -16.08 -7.69 -9.48
N LYS A 121 -15.53 -7.18 -10.58
CA LYS A 121 -14.09 -7.20 -10.85
C LYS A 121 -13.47 -5.88 -10.49
N GLY A 122 -12.27 -5.92 -9.91
CA GLY A 122 -11.51 -4.76 -9.50
C GLY A 122 -10.35 -5.18 -8.61
N GLY A 123 -9.54 -4.22 -8.20
CA GLY A 123 -8.45 -4.42 -7.26
C GLY A 123 -8.41 -3.29 -6.24
N ARG A 124 -7.40 -3.32 -5.40
CA ARG A 124 -7.24 -2.34 -4.29
C ARG A 124 -7.05 -0.90 -4.77
N ASN A 125 -6.38 -0.71 -5.90
CA ASN A 125 -6.19 0.63 -6.46
C ASN A 125 -7.48 1.18 -7.07
N GLN A 126 -8.23 0.35 -7.78
CA GLN A 126 -9.55 0.72 -8.32
C GLN A 126 -10.57 0.97 -7.21
N GLU A 127 -10.58 0.15 -6.13
CA GLU A 127 -11.42 0.36 -4.95
C GLU A 127 -11.08 1.68 -4.25
N LEU A 128 -9.78 2.00 -4.11
CA LEU A 128 -9.32 3.25 -3.54
C LEU A 128 -9.80 4.44 -4.39
N ALA A 129 -9.61 4.37 -5.71
CA ALA A 129 -10.06 5.41 -6.62
C ALA A 129 -11.58 5.58 -6.60
N LEU A 130 -12.34 4.49 -6.62
CA LEU A 130 -13.81 4.53 -6.57
C LEU A 130 -14.32 5.20 -5.28
N ALA A 131 -13.70 4.88 -4.14
CA ALA A 131 -14.05 5.53 -2.88
C ALA A 131 -13.71 7.02 -2.85
N ALA A 132 -12.68 7.43 -3.60
CA ALA A 132 -12.28 8.83 -3.71
C ALA A 132 -13.25 9.69 -4.53
N VAL A 133 -14.02 9.11 -5.46
CA VAL A 133 -14.95 9.86 -6.33
C VAL A 133 -15.86 10.79 -5.52
N SER A 134 -16.60 10.25 -4.56
CA SER A 134 -17.51 11.06 -3.75
C SER A 134 -16.77 11.99 -2.78
N ALA A 135 -15.60 11.58 -2.29
CA ALA A 135 -14.82 12.40 -1.36
C ALA A 135 -14.16 13.62 -2.03
N LEU A 136 -13.87 13.54 -3.34
CA LEU A 136 -13.30 14.64 -4.12
C LEU A 136 -14.34 15.45 -4.89
N SER A 137 -15.59 15.00 -4.96
CA SER A 137 -16.66 15.66 -5.73
C SER A 137 -16.75 17.16 -5.45
N GLY A 138 -16.76 17.97 -6.51
CA GLY A 138 -16.79 19.41 -6.46
C GLY A 138 -15.45 20.11 -6.12
N LEU A 139 -14.37 19.37 -5.92
CA LEU A 139 -13.05 19.92 -5.66
C LEU A 139 -12.28 20.09 -6.97
N THR A 140 -12.24 21.28 -7.51
CA THR A 140 -11.55 21.59 -8.76
C THR A 140 -10.03 21.59 -8.62
N GLU A 141 -9.32 21.39 -9.74
CA GLU A 141 -7.85 21.41 -9.83
C GLU A 141 -7.17 20.36 -8.91
N VAL A 142 -7.80 19.19 -8.80
CA VAL A 142 -7.28 18.05 -8.04
C VAL A 142 -7.33 16.81 -8.89
N LEU A 143 -6.24 16.05 -8.84
CA LEU A 143 -6.09 14.76 -9.49
C LEU A 143 -5.60 13.74 -8.46
N LEU A 144 -6.27 12.61 -8.35
CA LEU A 144 -5.81 11.44 -7.64
C LEU A 144 -5.51 10.33 -8.65
N VAL A 145 -4.30 9.81 -8.61
CA VAL A 145 -3.89 8.64 -9.40
C VAL A 145 -3.58 7.50 -8.43
N THR A 146 -4.18 6.36 -8.65
CA THR A 146 -3.85 5.11 -7.97
C THR A 146 -3.15 4.18 -8.96
N LEU A 147 -2.07 3.54 -8.53
CA LEU A 147 -1.23 2.74 -9.44
C LEU A 147 -0.59 1.57 -8.71
N ALA A 148 -0.81 0.37 -9.23
CA ALA A 148 -0.06 -0.82 -8.89
C ALA A 148 1.28 -0.81 -9.65
N THR A 149 2.40 -0.85 -8.93
CA THR A 149 3.74 -0.75 -9.51
C THR A 149 4.18 -1.99 -10.29
N ASP A 150 3.50 -3.12 -10.11
CA ASP A 150 3.64 -4.35 -10.89
C ASP A 150 2.81 -4.35 -12.18
N GLY A 151 1.93 -3.34 -12.34
CA GLY A 151 1.11 -3.17 -13.54
C GLY A 151 -0.25 -3.88 -13.50
N GLU A 152 -0.59 -4.57 -12.41
CA GLU A 152 -1.84 -5.32 -12.28
C GLU A 152 -2.64 -4.89 -11.04
N ASP A 153 -3.95 -4.75 -11.17
CA ASP A 153 -4.84 -4.43 -10.06
C ASP A 153 -6.03 -5.39 -10.01
N GLY A 154 -5.85 -6.49 -9.27
CA GLY A 154 -6.81 -7.59 -9.21
C GLY A 154 -6.97 -8.31 -10.55
N PRO A 155 -8.12 -8.97 -10.83
CA PRO A 155 -8.35 -9.71 -12.05
C PRO A 155 -8.79 -8.79 -13.21
N THR A 156 -8.09 -7.68 -13.43
CA THR A 156 -8.37 -6.69 -14.47
C THR A 156 -7.13 -6.41 -15.32
N ASP A 157 -7.32 -5.74 -16.43
CA ASP A 157 -6.27 -5.26 -17.33
C ASP A 157 -5.80 -3.83 -17.00
N ALA A 158 -6.21 -3.31 -15.84
CA ALA A 158 -5.84 -2.00 -15.37
C ALA A 158 -4.83 -2.09 -14.21
N ALA A 159 -3.88 -1.17 -14.17
CA ALA A 159 -2.94 -1.02 -13.04
C ALA A 159 -3.49 -0.14 -11.92
N GLY A 160 -4.62 0.51 -12.12
CA GLY A 160 -5.23 1.43 -11.18
C GLY A 160 -6.26 2.32 -11.85
N ALA A 161 -6.45 3.53 -11.33
CA ALA A 161 -7.41 4.48 -11.88
C ALA A 161 -7.03 5.93 -11.59
N VAL A 162 -7.69 6.83 -12.31
CA VAL A 162 -7.55 8.29 -12.16
C VAL A 162 -8.90 8.87 -11.76
N VAL A 163 -8.90 9.75 -10.78
CA VAL A 163 -10.09 10.45 -10.28
C VAL A 163 -9.80 11.94 -10.20
N THR A 164 -10.75 12.75 -10.65
CA THR A 164 -10.76 14.21 -10.45
C THR A 164 -11.95 14.59 -9.58
N GLY A 165 -11.95 15.79 -9.06
CA GLY A 165 -13.13 16.29 -8.34
C GLY A 165 -14.30 16.71 -9.25
N GLU A 166 -14.11 16.65 -10.56
CA GLU A 166 -15.10 16.93 -11.60
C GLU A 166 -15.81 15.66 -12.11
N THR A 167 -15.45 14.52 -11.54
CA THR A 167 -15.97 13.18 -11.92
C THR A 167 -17.29 12.90 -11.22
#